data_30fc9266c4661dd6bee91076f779f3a0
#
_entry.id   30fc9266c4661dd6bee91076f779f3a0
#
_cell.length_a   1.000
_cell.length_b   1.000
_cell.length_c   1.000
_cell.angle_alpha   90.00
_cell.angle_beta   90.00
_cell.angle_gamma   90.00
#
_symmetry.space_group_name_H-M   'P 1'
#
loop_
_entity.id
_entity.type
_entity.pdbx_description
1 polymer ?
#
loop_
_entity_poly.entity_id
_entity_poly.type
_entity_poly.pdbx_seq_one_letter_code
_entity_poly.pdbx_strand_id
1 'polypeptide(L)'
;MSEQLKKIKQLVELREKARLGGGEVAIDKQHAKGKATARERIALLVDEGSFEELDMFKLHRCHDFGMEKKQFYGDGVVCGSATINGRLVYLYAQDFTVNGGSLSKTMAAKICKVQDLAMKMGAPCIGLNDSGGARIQEGINALAGFADIFQRNIEASGVVPQISGICGPCAGGAVYSPALTDFIVMLEGVSYMFLTGPKVVKTVTGEEVSQEDLGGASVHAKKSGVAHFTAKTEEEFAALIRNLLSYLPQNNHERAPRVACADPIDRKEDVLNEIIPDNPNMAYNMYEVIGAVVDNGEFLEVQRDFAQNIIIGFARFNGQSVGIVANQPKVYAGVLDVNASRKAARFVRFCDAFNIPIVSLVDVPGFLPGTGQEYNAVISHGAKLLYAYGEATVPKVTVTLRKSYGGSHIVMGSKQLKTDINYAWPSAEIAVMGAGGAVAILSAKAAKNEADPKAFLAQKEKEYNDLFTNPYKAAAEGYIDDVIEPRNTRFRICRALEQIATKSEGRPAKKHGNEPL
;
A
#
# COMPACT_ATOMS: atom_id res chain seq x y z
N MET A 1 27.26 -51.38 5.60
CA MET A 1 26.99 -49.96 5.29
C MET A 1 28.19 -49.15 5.73
N SER A 2 28.77 -48.34 4.86
CA SER A 2 29.93 -47.50 5.24
C SER A 2 29.55 -46.47 6.33
N GLU A 3 30.50 -45.98 7.10
CA GLU A 3 30.26 -44.93 8.12
C GLU A 3 29.66 -43.65 7.49
N GLN A 4 30.09 -43.32 6.27
CA GLN A 4 29.52 -42.18 5.54
C GLN A 4 28.01 -42.39 5.21
N LEU A 5 27.63 -43.59 4.79
CA LEU A 5 26.23 -43.91 4.51
C LEU A 5 25.34 -43.86 5.76
N LYS A 6 25.89 -44.25 6.94
CA LYS A 6 25.18 -44.11 8.22
C LYS A 6 24.95 -42.64 8.56
N LYS A 7 25.96 -41.77 8.38
CA LYS A 7 25.82 -40.31 8.59
C LYS A 7 24.84 -39.67 7.65
N ILE A 8 24.80 -40.09 6.36
CA ILE A 8 23.82 -39.61 5.40
C ILE A 8 22.40 -40.01 5.82
N LYS A 9 22.21 -41.26 6.24
CA LYS A 9 20.90 -41.73 6.73
C LYS A 9 20.46 -40.92 7.95
N GLN A 10 21.35 -40.67 8.92
CA GLN A 10 21.04 -39.80 10.05
C GLN A 10 20.68 -38.39 9.62
N LEU A 11 21.36 -37.80 8.63
CA LEU A 11 21.02 -36.47 8.12
C LEU A 11 19.60 -36.44 7.53
N VAL A 12 19.21 -37.47 6.74
CA VAL A 12 17.88 -37.59 6.16
C VAL A 12 16.82 -37.64 7.27
N GLU A 13 17.01 -38.50 8.28
CA GLU A 13 16.11 -38.64 9.43
C GLU A 13 15.96 -37.30 10.21
N LEU A 14 17.05 -36.58 10.42
CA LEU A 14 17.02 -35.26 11.08
C LEU A 14 16.28 -34.21 10.25
N ARG A 15 16.45 -34.22 8.92
CA ARG A 15 15.73 -33.34 8.01
C ARG A 15 14.22 -33.61 8.01
N GLU A 16 13.82 -34.89 7.96
CA GLU A 16 12.41 -35.28 8.08
C GLU A 16 11.81 -34.78 9.39
N LYS A 17 12.52 -34.99 10.53
CA LYS A 17 12.10 -34.48 11.82
C LYS A 17 11.98 -32.96 11.86
N ALA A 18 12.91 -32.23 11.23
CA ALA A 18 12.85 -30.77 11.15
C ALA A 18 11.67 -30.27 10.31
N ARG A 19 11.31 -31.01 9.25
CA ARG A 19 10.16 -30.66 8.39
C ARG A 19 8.82 -30.81 9.07
N LEU A 20 8.70 -31.71 10.04
CA LEU A 20 7.46 -31.93 10.81
C LEU A 20 7.15 -30.79 11.80
N GLY A 21 8.08 -29.87 12.05
CA GLY A 21 7.86 -28.76 13.00
C GLY A 21 7.37 -29.24 14.37
N GLY A 22 6.15 -28.90 14.75
CA GLY A 22 5.51 -29.34 16.00
C GLY A 22 4.99 -30.78 15.98
N GLY A 23 5.15 -31.51 14.87
CA GLY A 23 4.72 -32.90 14.67
C GLY A 23 3.32 -33.02 14.03
N GLU A 24 3.00 -34.23 13.55
CA GLU A 24 1.78 -34.52 12.79
C GLU A 24 0.51 -34.06 13.47
N VAL A 25 0.35 -34.33 14.78
CA VAL A 25 -0.82 -33.92 15.56
C VAL A 25 -1.01 -32.40 15.57
N ALA A 26 0.08 -31.63 15.58
CA ALA A 26 0.00 -30.17 15.56
C ALA A 26 -0.30 -29.64 14.14
N ILE A 27 0.19 -30.33 13.11
CA ILE A 27 -0.14 -30.07 11.71
C ILE A 27 -1.63 -30.32 11.45
N ASP A 28 -2.17 -31.48 11.88
CA ASP A 28 -3.60 -31.80 11.74
C ASP A 28 -4.49 -30.75 12.42
N LYS A 29 -4.10 -30.27 13.60
CA LYS A 29 -4.81 -29.18 14.29
C LYS A 29 -4.75 -27.85 13.54
N GLN A 30 -3.69 -27.58 12.80
CA GLN A 30 -3.56 -26.40 11.95
C GLN A 30 -4.52 -26.51 10.76
N HIS A 31 -4.51 -27.64 10.05
CA HIS A 31 -5.39 -27.93 8.93
C HIS A 31 -6.88 -27.93 9.33
N ALA A 32 -7.22 -28.49 10.48
CA ALA A 32 -8.60 -28.49 11.00
C ALA A 32 -9.15 -27.07 11.25
N LYS A 33 -8.29 -26.05 11.33
CA LYS A 33 -8.67 -24.63 11.41
C LYS A 33 -8.71 -23.94 10.04
N GLY A 34 -8.56 -24.67 8.95
CA GLY A 34 -8.47 -24.11 7.60
C GLY A 34 -7.19 -23.34 7.32
N LYS A 35 -6.10 -23.66 8.02
CA LYS A 35 -4.80 -22.97 7.90
C LYS A 35 -3.74 -23.90 7.34
N ALA A 36 -2.98 -23.43 6.36
CA ALA A 36 -1.79 -24.12 5.91
C ALA A 36 -0.64 -24.02 6.93
N THR A 37 0.34 -24.91 6.83
CA THR A 37 1.60 -24.84 7.58
C THR A 37 2.55 -23.80 6.97
N ALA A 38 3.59 -23.40 7.71
CA ALA A 38 4.61 -22.49 7.19
C ALA A 38 5.27 -22.99 5.89
N ARG A 39 5.52 -24.31 5.79
CA ARG A 39 6.15 -24.90 4.60
C ARG A 39 5.21 -24.95 3.38
N GLU A 40 3.94 -25.27 3.60
CA GLU A 40 2.92 -25.26 2.56
C GLU A 40 2.74 -23.84 1.99
N ARG A 41 2.69 -22.82 2.84
CA ARG A 41 2.62 -21.41 2.42
C ARG A 41 3.83 -20.99 1.58
N ILE A 42 5.04 -21.39 1.99
CA ILE A 42 6.25 -21.15 1.20
C ILE A 42 6.13 -21.84 -0.17
N ALA A 43 5.72 -23.11 -0.20
CA ALA A 43 5.57 -23.85 -1.46
C ALA A 43 4.55 -23.22 -2.42
N LEU A 44 3.44 -22.66 -1.90
CA LEU A 44 2.45 -21.94 -2.71
C LEU A 44 2.99 -20.60 -3.27
N LEU A 45 3.87 -19.95 -2.50
CA LEU A 45 4.33 -18.60 -2.81
C LEU A 45 5.48 -18.54 -3.81
N VAL A 46 6.45 -19.46 -3.71
CA VAL A 46 7.71 -19.41 -4.46
C VAL A 46 7.68 -20.26 -5.71
N ASP A 47 8.64 -20.08 -6.60
CA ASP A 47 8.81 -20.93 -7.77
C ASP A 47 9.24 -22.34 -7.34
N GLU A 48 8.71 -23.36 -8.00
CA GLU A 48 8.95 -24.76 -7.65
C GLU A 48 10.46 -25.08 -7.62
N GLY A 49 10.90 -25.73 -6.54
CA GLY A 49 12.30 -26.14 -6.34
C GLY A 49 13.29 -25.01 -6.04
N SER A 50 12.84 -23.76 -5.95
CA SER A 50 13.74 -22.60 -5.73
C SER A 50 14.08 -22.30 -4.27
N PHE A 51 13.36 -22.89 -3.32
CA PHE A 51 13.52 -22.54 -1.90
C PHE A 51 14.76 -23.19 -1.28
N GLU A 52 15.68 -22.35 -0.81
CA GLU A 52 16.88 -22.74 -0.05
C GLU A 52 16.73 -22.35 1.41
N GLU A 53 16.47 -23.35 2.27
CA GLU A 53 16.23 -23.15 3.70
C GLU A 53 17.52 -22.86 4.45
N LEU A 54 17.50 -21.83 5.31
CA LEU A 54 18.61 -21.46 6.19
C LEU A 54 18.29 -21.85 7.64
N ASP A 55 19.35 -22.26 8.39
CA ASP A 55 19.28 -22.54 9.83
C ASP A 55 18.22 -23.60 10.23
N MET A 56 17.97 -24.60 9.36
CA MET A 56 16.98 -25.67 9.59
C MET A 56 17.18 -26.38 10.94
N PHE A 57 18.43 -26.60 11.37
CA PHE A 57 18.76 -27.34 12.59
C PHE A 57 18.97 -26.47 13.84
N LYS A 58 18.72 -25.18 13.74
CA LYS A 58 18.92 -24.26 14.87
C LYS A 58 17.87 -24.50 15.96
N LEU A 59 18.31 -24.51 17.22
CA LEU A 59 17.47 -24.76 18.40
C LEU A 59 17.48 -23.53 19.32
N HIS A 60 16.43 -23.32 20.09
CA HIS A 60 16.43 -22.31 21.16
C HIS A 60 17.39 -22.69 22.28
N ARG A 61 17.76 -21.73 23.12
CA ARG A 61 18.69 -21.87 24.24
C ARG A 61 18.03 -21.62 25.60
N CYS A 62 16.69 -21.64 25.64
CA CYS A 62 15.95 -21.46 26.87
C CYS A 62 15.95 -22.77 27.67
N HIS A 63 16.30 -22.68 28.95
CA HIS A 63 16.32 -23.80 29.90
C HIS A 63 15.26 -23.61 31.00
N ASP A 64 14.61 -22.46 31.08
CA ASP A 64 13.62 -22.13 32.08
C ASP A 64 12.25 -22.75 31.74
N PHE A 65 11.44 -22.99 32.75
CA PHE A 65 10.07 -23.51 32.62
C PHE A 65 9.93 -24.82 31.84
N GLY A 66 10.97 -25.67 31.85
CA GLY A 66 10.96 -26.97 31.16
C GLY A 66 11.15 -26.88 29.65
N MET A 67 11.60 -25.73 29.14
CA MET A 67 11.83 -25.53 27.70
C MET A 67 12.96 -26.40 27.16
N GLU A 68 13.93 -26.82 27.98
CA GLU A 68 15.01 -27.75 27.60
C GLU A 68 14.46 -29.08 27.05
N LYS A 69 13.22 -29.45 27.42
CA LYS A 69 12.53 -30.66 26.94
C LYS A 69 11.65 -30.43 25.71
N LYS A 70 11.48 -29.17 25.28
CA LYS A 70 10.61 -28.76 24.17
C LYS A 70 11.41 -28.13 23.04
N GLN A 71 12.43 -28.83 22.58
CA GLN A 71 13.30 -28.38 21.49
C GLN A 71 12.81 -28.89 20.14
N PHE A 72 12.55 -27.97 19.23
CA PHE A 72 12.15 -28.24 17.85
C PHE A 72 13.19 -27.63 16.91
N TYR A 73 13.60 -28.38 15.89
CA TYR A 73 14.49 -27.86 14.86
C TYR A 73 13.84 -26.69 14.13
N GLY A 74 14.63 -25.64 13.86
CA GLY A 74 14.14 -24.40 13.24
C GLY A 74 13.45 -23.44 14.21
N ASP A 75 13.13 -23.87 15.43
CA ASP A 75 12.53 -23.09 16.52
C ASP A 75 11.32 -22.22 16.12
N GLY A 76 10.39 -22.81 15.33
CA GLY A 76 9.13 -22.17 15.00
C GLY A 76 9.21 -21.11 13.87
N VAL A 77 10.28 -21.10 13.07
CA VAL A 77 10.33 -20.32 11.84
C VAL A 77 11.10 -21.05 10.75
N VAL A 78 10.51 -21.13 9.57
CA VAL A 78 11.13 -21.58 8.33
C VAL A 78 11.57 -20.33 7.57
N CYS A 79 12.84 -20.24 7.20
CA CYS A 79 13.37 -19.05 6.54
C CYS A 79 14.45 -19.38 5.53
N GLY A 80 14.62 -18.52 4.52
CA GLY A 80 15.62 -18.73 3.48
C GLY A 80 15.48 -17.76 2.32
N SER A 81 15.99 -18.18 1.17
CA SER A 81 15.85 -17.49 -0.11
C SER A 81 15.12 -18.37 -1.12
N ALA A 82 14.46 -17.71 -2.08
CA ALA A 82 13.78 -18.38 -3.18
C ALA A 82 13.69 -17.45 -4.39
N THR A 83 13.06 -17.92 -5.46
CA THR A 83 12.60 -17.04 -6.53
C THR A 83 11.08 -16.94 -6.59
N ILE A 84 10.59 -15.78 -7.03
CA ILE A 84 9.20 -15.56 -7.40
C ILE A 84 9.19 -14.96 -8.81
N ASN A 85 8.59 -15.66 -9.77
CA ASN A 85 8.65 -15.30 -11.19
C ASN A 85 10.11 -15.09 -11.67
N GLY A 86 11.03 -15.96 -11.24
CA GLY A 86 12.45 -15.93 -11.56
C GLY A 86 13.26 -14.86 -10.81
N ARG A 87 12.66 -14.06 -9.95
CA ARG A 87 13.33 -12.98 -9.19
C ARG A 87 13.64 -13.41 -7.77
N LEU A 88 14.87 -13.15 -7.31
CA LEU A 88 15.31 -13.46 -5.95
C LEU A 88 14.46 -12.73 -4.90
N VAL A 89 14.04 -13.47 -3.88
CA VAL A 89 13.41 -12.95 -2.67
C VAL A 89 14.01 -13.62 -1.44
N TYR A 90 13.97 -12.93 -0.32
CA TYR A 90 14.23 -13.51 0.99
C TYR A 90 12.94 -13.58 1.78
N LEU A 91 12.71 -14.67 2.48
CA LEU A 91 11.45 -14.86 3.20
C LEU A 91 11.61 -15.63 4.51
N TYR A 92 10.67 -15.41 5.41
CA TYR A 92 10.47 -16.21 6.59
C TYR A 92 8.98 -16.50 6.78
N ALA A 93 8.66 -17.68 7.30
CA ALA A 93 7.31 -18.09 7.67
C ALA A 93 7.31 -18.62 9.10
N GLN A 94 6.51 -17.99 9.96
CA GLN A 94 6.34 -18.45 11.33
C GLN A 94 5.48 -19.71 11.36
N ASP A 95 5.95 -20.72 12.10
CA ASP A 95 5.30 -22.02 12.24
C ASP A 95 4.52 -22.08 13.55
N PHE A 96 3.20 -21.90 13.45
CA PHE A 96 2.32 -21.93 14.62
C PHE A 96 2.27 -23.30 15.29
N THR A 97 2.66 -24.38 14.60
CA THR A 97 2.72 -25.74 15.17
C THR A 97 3.78 -25.85 16.27
N VAL A 98 4.80 -24.97 16.24
CA VAL A 98 5.89 -24.93 17.22
C VAL A 98 5.65 -23.80 18.23
N ASN A 99 5.27 -24.16 19.45
CA ASN A 99 5.05 -23.23 20.56
C ASN A 99 4.11 -22.04 20.20
N GLY A 100 3.12 -22.26 19.33
CA GLY A 100 2.18 -21.23 18.87
C GLY A 100 2.85 -20.11 18.05
N GLY A 101 3.93 -20.39 17.36
CA GLY A 101 4.68 -19.39 16.59
C GLY A 101 5.28 -18.27 17.46
N SER A 102 5.37 -18.45 18.76
CA SER A 102 5.85 -17.40 19.68
C SER A 102 7.32 -17.09 19.48
N LEU A 103 7.64 -15.78 19.42
CA LEU A 103 8.99 -15.29 19.13
C LEU A 103 9.95 -15.59 20.28
N SER A 104 10.98 -16.38 19.99
CA SER A 104 12.16 -16.59 20.80
C SER A 104 13.32 -15.72 20.33
N LYS A 105 14.38 -15.60 21.12
CA LYS A 105 15.65 -15.01 20.68
C LYS A 105 16.24 -15.73 19.47
N THR A 106 16.11 -17.04 19.40
CA THR A 106 16.61 -17.86 18.29
C THR A 106 15.80 -17.63 17.01
N MET A 107 14.48 -17.62 17.10
CA MET A 107 13.60 -17.27 15.98
C MET A 107 13.91 -15.86 15.46
N ALA A 108 14.03 -14.87 16.35
CA ALA A 108 14.40 -13.50 15.99
C ALA A 108 15.73 -13.45 15.23
N ALA A 109 16.76 -14.14 15.72
CA ALA A 109 18.06 -14.19 15.06
C ALA A 109 18.01 -14.81 13.64
N LYS A 110 17.10 -15.75 13.39
CA LYS A 110 16.87 -16.31 12.04
C LYS A 110 16.19 -15.30 11.12
N ILE A 111 15.15 -14.61 11.61
CA ILE A 111 14.45 -13.56 10.88
C ILE A 111 15.42 -12.41 10.53
N CYS A 112 16.18 -11.93 11.52
CA CYS A 112 17.18 -10.89 11.32
C CYS A 112 18.23 -11.28 10.27
N LYS A 113 18.71 -12.53 10.27
CA LYS A 113 19.64 -13.02 9.26
C LYS A 113 19.08 -12.92 7.84
N VAL A 114 17.79 -13.24 7.67
CA VAL A 114 17.11 -13.15 6.38
C VAL A 114 16.93 -11.70 5.95
N GLN A 115 16.53 -10.80 6.87
CA GLN A 115 16.43 -9.36 6.61
C GLN A 115 17.81 -8.76 6.23
N ASP A 116 18.87 -9.12 6.95
CA ASP A 116 20.23 -8.68 6.64
C ASP A 116 20.69 -9.14 5.25
N LEU A 117 20.35 -10.39 4.86
CA LEU A 117 20.65 -10.91 3.53
C LEU A 117 19.85 -10.22 2.45
N ALA A 118 18.56 -9.97 2.68
CA ALA A 118 17.70 -9.22 1.76
C ALA A 118 18.29 -7.83 1.44
N MET A 119 18.68 -7.08 2.47
CA MET A 119 19.32 -5.77 2.30
C MET A 119 20.67 -5.86 1.58
N LYS A 120 21.53 -6.83 1.93
CA LYS A 120 22.85 -7.02 1.29
C LYS A 120 22.74 -7.38 -0.19
N MET A 121 21.73 -8.16 -0.55
CA MET A 121 21.51 -8.61 -1.94
C MET A 121 20.58 -7.69 -2.71
N GLY A 122 20.02 -6.67 -2.06
CA GLY A 122 19.07 -5.75 -2.71
C GLY A 122 17.83 -6.48 -3.23
N ALA A 123 17.24 -7.38 -2.42
CA ALA A 123 16.10 -8.21 -2.80
C ALA A 123 14.92 -8.02 -1.85
N PRO A 124 13.66 -8.15 -2.32
CA PRO A 124 12.48 -8.06 -1.47
C PRO A 124 12.52 -9.02 -0.28
N CYS A 125 11.98 -8.57 0.87
CA CYS A 125 11.84 -9.36 2.08
C CYS A 125 10.36 -9.63 2.37
N ILE A 126 9.98 -10.91 2.51
CA ILE A 126 8.60 -11.34 2.73
C ILE A 126 8.50 -12.06 4.08
N GLY A 127 7.64 -11.56 4.97
CA GLY A 127 7.33 -12.22 6.23
C GLY A 127 5.93 -12.83 6.21
N LEU A 128 5.81 -14.13 6.44
CA LEU A 128 4.53 -14.82 6.63
C LEU A 128 4.32 -15.03 8.13
N ASN A 129 3.41 -14.23 8.70
CA ASN A 129 3.24 -14.11 10.14
C ASN A 129 2.07 -14.97 10.65
N ASP A 130 2.35 -15.80 11.63
CA ASP A 130 1.39 -16.66 12.34
C ASP A 130 1.92 -16.90 13.76
N SER A 131 1.64 -15.97 14.70
CA SER A 131 2.33 -15.91 15.99
C SER A 131 1.43 -15.44 17.12
N GLY A 132 1.52 -16.15 18.24
CA GLY A 132 0.93 -15.73 19.50
C GLY A 132 1.64 -14.58 20.23
N GLY A 133 2.70 -14.00 19.65
CA GLY A 133 3.47 -12.91 20.24
C GLY A 133 4.80 -13.36 20.85
N ALA A 134 5.26 -12.72 21.93
CA ALA A 134 6.51 -13.04 22.59
C ALA A 134 6.46 -14.41 23.31
N ARG A 135 7.54 -15.18 23.24
CA ARG A 135 7.73 -16.39 24.04
C ARG A 135 8.02 -15.99 25.48
N ILE A 136 7.01 -16.02 26.33
CA ILE A 136 7.08 -15.50 27.71
C ILE A 136 8.12 -16.19 28.57
N GLN A 137 8.45 -17.46 28.29
CA GLN A 137 9.49 -18.23 28.99
C GLN A 137 10.89 -17.65 28.77
N GLU A 138 11.12 -16.86 27.74
CA GLU A 138 12.40 -16.21 27.45
C GLU A 138 12.46 -14.76 27.97
N GLY A 139 11.37 -14.23 28.53
CA GLY A 139 11.33 -12.92 29.18
C GLY A 139 11.84 -11.81 28.27
N ILE A 140 12.78 -11.00 28.77
CA ILE A 140 13.35 -9.85 28.05
C ILE A 140 14.07 -10.24 26.74
N ASN A 141 14.54 -11.46 26.61
CA ASN A 141 15.20 -11.93 25.38
C ASN A 141 14.24 -11.98 24.19
N ALA A 142 12.95 -12.31 24.43
CA ALA A 142 11.94 -12.26 23.39
C ALA A 142 11.64 -10.81 22.95
N LEU A 143 11.60 -9.87 23.90
CA LEU A 143 11.41 -8.44 23.60
C LEU A 143 12.60 -7.85 22.84
N ALA A 144 13.82 -8.20 23.24
CA ALA A 144 15.03 -7.81 22.51
C ALA A 144 15.02 -8.35 21.08
N GLY A 145 14.55 -9.60 20.90
CA GLY A 145 14.38 -10.18 19.56
C GLY A 145 13.40 -9.41 18.68
N PHE A 146 12.28 -8.93 19.22
CA PHE A 146 11.40 -8.03 18.48
C PHE A 146 12.08 -6.72 18.11
N ALA A 147 12.79 -6.08 19.04
CA ALA A 147 13.51 -4.84 18.77
C ALA A 147 14.55 -5.01 17.65
N ASP A 148 15.28 -6.13 17.62
CA ASP A 148 16.25 -6.46 16.58
C ASP A 148 15.58 -6.58 15.18
N ILE A 149 14.38 -7.16 15.11
CA ILE A 149 13.58 -7.25 13.88
C ILE A 149 13.08 -5.87 13.44
N PHE A 150 12.54 -5.07 14.38
CA PHE A 150 12.01 -3.73 14.09
C PHE A 150 13.09 -2.81 13.55
N GLN A 151 14.29 -2.84 14.16
CA GLN A 151 15.43 -2.05 13.68
C GLN A 151 15.73 -2.36 12.22
N ARG A 152 15.71 -3.64 11.83
CA ARG A 152 15.96 -4.04 10.44
C ARG A 152 14.82 -3.66 9.49
N ASN A 153 13.55 -3.71 9.95
CA ASN A 153 12.45 -3.18 9.15
C ASN A 153 12.64 -1.68 8.86
N ILE A 154 13.11 -0.90 9.87
CA ILE A 154 13.36 0.53 9.71
C ILE A 154 14.53 0.76 8.74
N GLU A 155 15.64 0.03 8.89
CA GLU A 155 16.80 0.15 8.01
C GLU A 155 16.51 -0.27 6.57
N ALA A 156 15.63 -1.26 6.37
CA ALA A 156 15.22 -1.74 5.05
C ALA A 156 14.16 -0.84 4.38
N SER A 157 13.52 0.05 5.15
CA SER A 157 12.47 0.94 4.65
C SER A 157 12.99 1.87 3.55
N GLY A 158 12.37 1.79 2.36
CA GLY A 158 12.83 2.52 1.18
C GLY A 158 14.12 1.99 0.55
N VAL A 159 14.65 0.85 1.01
CA VAL A 159 15.85 0.19 0.45
C VAL A 159 15.45 -1.05 -0.36
N VAL A 160 14.69 -1.95 0.24
CA VAL A 160 14.11 -3.13 -0.42
C VAL A 160 12.62 -3.22 -0.12
N PRO A 161 11.78 -3.68 -1.05
CA PRO A 161 10.36 -3.89 -0.78
C PRO A 161 10.15 -4.89 0.36
N GLN A 162 9.30 -4.53 1.31
CA GLN A 162 8.95 -5.36 2.46
C GLN A 162 7.46 -5.71 2.43
N ILE A 163 7.13 -7.00 2.43
CA ILE A 163 5.74 -7.48 2.40
C ILE A 163 5.47 -8.36 3.61
N SER A 164 4.42 -8.07 4.35
CA SER A 164 3.96 -8.87 5.48
C SER A 164 2.64 -9.55 5.14
N GLY A 165 2.66 -10.87 5.10
CA GLY A 165 1.48 -11.70 5.05
C GLY A 165 1.04 -12.10 6.45
N ILE A 166 -0.22 -11.90 6.79
CA ILE A 166 -0.81 -12.30 8.07
C ILE A 166 -1.69 -13.51 7.82
N CYS A 167 -1.21 -14.67 8.25
CA CYS A 167 -1.80 -15.97 7.95
C CYS A 167 -2.44 -16.64 9.18
N GLY A 168 -2.46 -15.93 10.29
CA GLY A 168 -3.02 -16.40 11.56
C GLY A 168 -3.01 -15.29 12.59
N PRO A 169 -3.06 -15.59 13.88
CA PRO A 169 -2.88 -14.60 14.93
C PRO A 169 -1.57 -13.84 14.76
N CYS A 170 -1.63 -12.52 14.96
CA CYS A 170 -0.49 -11.63 15.06
C CYS A 170 -0.78 -10.64 16.19
N ALA A 171 -0.29 -10.95 17.41
CA ALA A 171 -0.71 -10.26 18.62
C ALA A 171 0.46 -9.65 19.40
N GLY A 172 0.18 -8.58 20.13
CA GLY A 172 1.18 -7.89 20.95
C GLY A 172 2.32 -7.31 20.13
N GLY A 173 3.56 -7.52 20.54
CA GLY A 173 4.75 -7.04 19.82
C GLY A 173 4.84 -7.49 18.36
N ALA A 174 4.21 -8.61 18.01
CA ALA A 174 4.24 -9.15 16.66
C ALA A 174 3.61 -8.23 15.59
N VAL A 175 2.69 -7.32 15.97
CA VAL A 175 2.02 -6.44 15.01
C VAL A 175 2.89 -5.29 14.51
N TYR A 176 3.94 -4.92 15.25
CA TYR A 176 4.75 -3.75 14.89
C TYR A 176 5.66 -4.00 13.67
N SER A 177 6.23 -5.20 13.55
CA SER A 177 7.03 -5.53 12.37
C SER A 177 6.21 -5.41 11.09
N PRO A 178 5.01 -6.03 10.94
CA PRO A 178 4.14 -5.79 9.80
C PRO A 178 3.79 -4.31 9.58
N ALA A 179 3.50 -3.56 10.64
CA ALA A 179 3.16 -2.14 10.53
C ALA A 179 4.31 -1.26 10.01
N LEU A 180 5.56 -1.71 10.15
CA LEU A 180 6.76 -1.07 9.61
C LEU A 180 7.06 -1.45 8.15
N THR A 181 6.42 -2.50 7.62
CA THR A 181 6.62 -2.93 6.23
C THR A 181 5.77 -2.13 5.24
N ASP A 182 6.05 -2.27 3.95
CA ASP A 182 5.37 -1.49 2.90
C ASP A 182 3.93 -1.95 2.67
N PHE A 183 3.71 -3.27 2.64
CA PHE A 183 2.39 -3.85 2.39
C PHE A 183 2.04 -4.95 3.39
N ILE A 184 0.79 -4.94 3.81
CA ILE A 184 0.20 -5.97 4.67
C ILE A 184 -0.93 -6.65 3.89
N VAL A 185 -0.82 -7.98 3.74
CA VAL A 185 -1.85 -8.85 3.15
C VAL A 185 -2.43 -9.70 4.27
N MET A 186 -3.75 -9.71 4.45
CA MET A 186 -4.42 -10.49 5.49
C MET A 186 -5.28 -11.61 4.90
N LEU A 187 -5.17 -12.81 5.47
CA LEU A 187 -6.02 -13.95 5.11
C LEU A 187 -7.33 -13.89 5.91
N GLU A 188 -8.47 -13.81 5.23
CA GLU A 188 -9.78 -13.65 5.86
C GLU A 188 -10.17 -14.86 6.73
N GLY A 189 -10.87 -14.59 7.83
CA GLY A 189 -11.44 -15.61 8.71
C GLY A 189 -10.46 -16.34 9.63
N VAL A 190 -9.14 -16.23 9.40
CA VAL A 190 -8.12 -16.92 10.20
C VAL A 190 -7.02 -15.99 10.71
N SER A 191 -6.90 -14.80 10.16
CA SER A 191 -5.86 -13.83 10.54
C SER A 191 -6.40 -12.68 11.38
N TYR A 192 -5.65 -12.31 12.40
CA TYR A 192 -6.01 -11.25 13.34
C TYR A 192 -4.77 -10.42 13.70
N MET A 193 -4.91 -9.09 13.75
CA MET A 193 -3.89 -8.18 14.25
C MET A 193 -4.47 -7.32 15.38
N PHE A 194 -3.86 -7.35 16.57
CA PHE A 194 -4.23 -6.46 17.68
C PHE A 194 -3.09 -6.36 18.70
N LEU A 195 -3.00 -5.23 19.39
CA LEU A 195 -2.01 -5.04 20.47
C LEU A 195 -2.31 -5.94 21.64
N THR A 196 -3.59 -6.02 22.05
CA THR A 196 -4.06 -6.84 23.14
C THR A 196 -5.32 -7.58 22.72
N GLY A 197 -5.41 -8.87 23.04
CA GLY A 197 -6.56 -9.68 22.66
C GLY A 197 -7.83 -9.38 23.46
N PRO A 198 -8.99 -9.91 23.02
CA PRO A 198 -10.31 -9.64 23.61
C PRO A 198 -10.40 -9.83 25.13
N LYS A 199 -9.68 -10.81 25.68
CA LYS A 199 -9.67 -11.06 27.15
C LYS A 199 -9.08 -9.88 27.93
N VAL A 200 -7.99 -9.29 27.43
CA VAL A 200 -7.36 -8.14 28.08
C VAL A 200 -8.22 -6.89 27.89
N VAL A 201 -8.80 -6.68 26.70
CA VAL A 201 -9.74 -5.59 26.43
C VAL A 201 -10.89 -5.65 27.42
N LYS A 202 -11.55 -6.82 27.58
CA LYS A 202 -12.64 -6.99 28.56
C LYS A 202 -12.20 -6.68 29.99
N THR A 203 -11.01 -7.13 30.39
CA THR A 203 -10.51 -6.91 31.76
C THR A 203 -10.22 -5.43 32.04
N VAL A 204 -9.69 -4.69 31.07
CA VAL A 204 -9.23 -3.31 31.25
C VAL A 204 -10.33 -2.29 30.99
N THR A 205 -11.12 -2.48 29.94
CA THR A 205 -12.12 -1.50 29.48
C THR A 205 -13.56 -1.93 29.74
N GLY A 206 -13.80 -3.21 30.09
CA GLY A 206 -15.14 -3.79 30.21
C GLY A 206 -15.81 -4.12 28.86
N GLU A 207 -15.16 -3.82 27.72
CA GLU A 207 -15.70 -4.04 26.39
C GLU A 207 -15.66 -5.53 26.01
N GLU A 208 -16.79 -6.07 25.57
CA GLU A 208 -16.87 -7.43 25.02
C GLU A 208 -16.79 -7.37 23.50
N VAL A 209 -15.75 -7.97 22.94
CA VAL A 209 -15.47 -7.94 21.50
C VAL A 209 -14.92 -9.29 21.06
N SER A 210 -15.27 -9.75 19.85
CA SER A 210 -14.68 -10.95 19.26
C SER A 210 -13.27 -10.63 18.68
N GLN A 211 -12.49 -11.67 18.39
CA GLN A 211 -11.19 -11.48 17.70
C GLN A 211 -11.38 -10.86 16.33
N GLU A 212 -12.41 -11.28 15.59
CA GLU A 212 -12.75 -10.78 14.26
C GLU A 212 -13.15 -9.29 14.32
N ASP A 213 -14.02 -8.90 15.25
CA ASP A 213 -14.48 -7.52 15.39
C ASP A 213 -13.40 -6.59 15.95
N LEU A 214 -12.44 -7.11 16.72
CA LEU A 214 -11.33 -6.32 17.26
C LEU A 214 -10.25 -6.06 16.22
N GLY A 215 -9.85 -7.07 15.46
CA GLY A 215 -8.70 -6.97 14.58
C GLY A 215 -8.66 -8.01 13.47
N GLY A 216 -9.80 -8.45 12.96
CA GLY A 216 -9.90 -9.31 11.79
C GLY A 216 -9.56 -8.56 10.48
N ALA A 217 -9.40 -9.31 9.39
CA ALA A 217 -9.03 -8.78 8.09
C ALA A 217 -10.00 -7.67 7.63
N SER A 218 -11.31 -7.86 7.82
CA SER A 218 -12.34 -6.87 7.44
C SER A 218 -12.23 -5.56 8.23
N VAL A 219 -11.86 -5.62 9.52
CA VAL A 219 -11.66 -4.41 10.36
C VAL A 219 -10.48 -3.61 9.84
N HIS A 220 -9.35 -4.28 9.57
CA HIS A 220 -8.15 -3.61 9.10
C HIS A 220 -8.24 -3.15 7.65
N ALA A 221 -9.02 -3.83 6.81
CA ALA A 221 -9.26 -3.40 5.44
C ALA A 221 -10.23 -2.20 5.33
N LYS A 222 -11.23 -2.07 6.24
CA LYS A 222 -12.30 -1.08 6.09
C LYS A 222 -12.24 0.08 7.08
N LYS A 223 -11.84 -0.19 8.34
CA LYS A 223 -11.91 0.81 9.42
C LYS A 223 -10.55 1.45 9.71
N SER A 224 -9.51 0.65 9.91
CA SER A 224 -8.19 1.17 10.31
C SER A 224 -7.26 1.50 9.14
N GLY A 225 -7.47 0.85 7.98
CA GLY A 225 -6.58 0.97 6.82
C GLY A 225 -5.21 0.31 7.02
N VAL A 226 -5.03 -0.54 8.03
CA VAL A 226 -3.77 -1.25 8.28
C VAL A 226 -3.53 -2.34 7.23
N ALA A 227 -4.57 -3.09 6.83
CA ALA A 227 -4.46 -4.06 5.76
C ALA A 227 -4.52 -3.35 4.39
N HIS A 228 -3.53 -3.63 3.55
CA HIS A 228 -3.49 -3.13 2.18
C HIS A 228 -4.28 -4.02 1.23
N PHE A 229 -4.29 -5.33 1.52
CA PHE A 229 -5.01 -6.33 0.74
C PHE A 229 -5.60 -7.40 1.66
N THR A 230 -6.67 -8.05 1.18
CA THR A 230 -7.24 -9.26 1.80
C THR A 230 -7.35 -10.37 0.77
N ALA A 231 -7.27 -11.62 1.22
CA ALA A 231 -7.44 -12.82 0.40
C ALA A 231 -8.31 -13.83 1.16
N LYS A 232 -9.10 -14.61 0.43
CA LYS A 232 -10.02 -15.59 1.05
C LYS A 232 -9.39 -16.96 1.21
N THR A 233 -8.42 -17.31 0.38
CA THR A 233 -7.72 -18.59 0.41
C THR A 233 -6.21 -18.40 0.42
N GLU A 234 -5.47 -19.44 0.82
CA GLU A 234 -3.99 -19.43 0.82
C GLU A 234 -3.44 -19.28 -0.62
N GLU A 235 -4.16 -19.80 -1.64
CA GLU A 235 -3.77 -19.65 -3.04
C GLU A 235 -3.97 -18.22 -3.54
N GLU A 236 -5.13 -17.60 -3.25
CA GLU A 236 -5.37 -16.18 -3.58
C GLU A 236 -4.33 -15.29 -2.91
N PHE A 237 -4.01 -15.58 -1.66
CA PHE A 237 -3.01 -14.87 -0.88
C PHE A 237 -1.63 -14.94 -1.54
N ALA A 238 -1.18 -16.13 -1.94
CA ALA A 238 0.09 -16.32 -2.64
C ALA A 238 0.09 -15.63 -4.02
N ALA A 239 -0.98 -15.81 -4.79
CA ALA A 239 -1.14 -15.17 -6.09
C ALA A 239 -1.10 -13.64 -6.02
N LEU A 240 -1.73 -13.07 -5.00
CA LEU A 240 -1.74 -11.62 -4.77
C LEU A 240 -0.35 -11.08 -4.46
N ILE A 241 0.43 -11.74 -3.60
CA ILE A 241 1.82 -11.33 -3.31
C ILE A 241 2.69 -11.46 -4.57
N ARG A 242 2.54 -12.54 -5.35
CA ARG A 242 3.25 -12.72 -6.63
C ARG A 242 2.89 -11.61 -7.63
N ASN A 243 1.60 -11.25 -7.73
CA ASN A 243 1.13 -10.17 -8.59
C ASN A 243 1.67 -8.81 -8.13
N LEU A 244 1.59 -8.49 -6.84
CA LEU A 244 2.14 -7.25 -6.28
C LEU A 244 3.63 -7.10 -6.63
N LEU A 245 4.44 -8.14 -6.39
CA LEU A 245 5.87 -8.14 -6.73
C LEU A 245 6.14 -7.88 -8.22
N SER A 246 5.21 -8.25 -9.13
CA SER A 246 5.38 -8.01 -10.56
C SER A 246 5.38 -6.52 -10.93
N TYR A 247 4.82 -5.66 -10.09
CA TYR A 247 4.82 -4.21 -10.27
C TYR A 247 6.01 -3.50 -9.61
N LEU A 248 6.73 -4.19 -8.71
CA LEU A 248 7.76 -3.59 -7.88
C LEU A 248 9.18 -3.84 -8.43
N PRO A 249 10.14 -2.93 -8.24
CA PRO A 249 11.55 -3.19 -8.52
C PRO A 249 12.13 -4.18 -7.51
N GLN A 250 13.37 -4.60 -7.74
CA GLN A 250 14.10 -5.46 -6.82
C GLN A 250 14.51 -4.67 -5.55
N ASN A 251 14.89 -3.42 -5.74
CA ASN A 251 15.34 -2.50 -4.69
C ASN A 251 15.24 -1.04 -5.17
N ASN A 252 15.63 -0.09 -4.34
CA ASN A 252 15.56 1.35 -4.62
C ASN A 252 16.57 1.87 -5.68
N HIS A 253 17.50 1.04 -6.15
CA HIS A 253 18.44 1.40 -7.23
C HIS A 253 17.94 0.98 -8.61
N GLU A 254 16.93 0.12 -8.65
CA GLU A 254 16.36 -0.42 -9.88
C GLU A 254 14.99 0.19 -10.18
N ARG A 255 14.52 -0.08 -11.37
CA ARG A 255 13.13 0.19 -11.80
C ARG A 255 12.36 -1.12 -11.83
N ALA A 256 11.04 -1.05 -11.68
CA ALA A 256 10.18 -2.20 -11.87
C ALA A 256 10.38 -2.82 -13.26
N PRO A 257 10.34 -4.14 -13.38
CA PRO A 257 10.49 -4.80 -14.68
C PRO A 257 9.44 -4.31 -15.68
N ARG A 258 9.87 -3.96 -16.88
CA ARG A 258 8.95 -3.66 -17.97
C ARG A 258 8.47 -4.97 -18.58
N VAL A 259 7.15 -5.13 -18.71
CA VAL A 259 6.54 -6.30 -19.33
C VAL A 259 6.21 -6.02 -20.80
N ALA A 260 6.18 -7.07 -21.62
CA ALA A 260 5.69 -6.93 -22.99
C ALA A 260 4.22 -6.53 -22.97
N CYS A 261 3.86 -5.52 -23.77
CA CYS A 261 2.50 -5.03 -23.87
C CYS A 261 2.03 -5.09 -25.34
N ALA A 262 0.94 -5.78 -25.57
CA ALA A 262 0.30 -5.84 -26.89
C ALA A 262 -0.79 -4.76 -27.07
N ASP A 263 -1.17 -4.08 -25.99
CA ASP A 263 -2.16 -3.01 -26.02
C ASP A 263 -1.56 -1.74 -26.67
N PRO A 264 -2.10 -1.25 -27.79
CA PRO A 264 -1.50 -0.13 -28.53
C PRO A 264 -1.36 1.13 -27.69
N ILE A 265 -0.23 1.82 -27.82
CA ILE A 265 0.02 3.10 -27.14
C ILE A 265 -1.00 4.14 -27.57
N ASP A 266 -1.35 4.18 -28.84
CA ASP A 266 -2.24 5.15 -29.48
C ASP A 266 -3.72 4.71 -29.51
N ARG A 267 -4.07 3.69 -28.74
CA ARG A 267 -5.46 3.27 -28.53
C ARG A 267 -6.30 4.43 -28.00
N LYS A 268 -7.39 4.72 -28.69
CA LYS A 268 -8.34 5.77 -28.36
C LYS A 268 -9.57 5.16 -27.70
N GLU A 269 -10.08 5.82 -26.68
CA GLU A 269 -11.27 5.40 -25.93
C GLU A 269 -12.35 6.46 -26.02
N ASP A 270 -13.21 6.34 -27.05
CA ASP A 270 -14.28 7.33 -27.30
C ASP A 270 -15.26 7.47 -26.13
N VAL A 271 -15.44 6.44 -25.30
CA VAL A 271 -16.23 6.48 -24.08
C VAL A 271 -15.80 7.60 -23.12
N LEU A 272 -14.52 7.95 -23.13
CA LEU A 272 -13.99 9.01 -22.26
C LEU A 272 -14.49 10.41 -22.67
N ASN A 273 -14.88 10.61 -23.92
CA ASN A 273 -15.44 11.89 -24.37
C ASN A 273 -16.84 12.16 -23.80
N GLU A 274 -17.53 11.10 -23.34
CA GLU A 274 -18.91 11.17 -22.86
C GLU A 274 -19.06 10.81 -21.37
N ILE A 275 -17.96 10.40 -20.71
CA ILE A 275 -18.01 9.87 -19.34
C ILE A 275 -18.32 10.95 -18.29
N ILE A 276 -17.98 12.21 -18.56
CA ILE A 276 -18.31 13.31 -17.66
C ILE A 276 -19.74 13.75 -17.89
N PRO A 277 -20.64 13.65 -16.89
CA PRO A 277 -22.03 14.10 -17.04
C PRO A 277 -22.13 15.61 -17.26
N ASP A 278 -23.07 16.05 -18.12
CA ASP A 278 -23.38 17.47 -18.33
C ASP A 278 -23.81 18.16 -17.03
N ASN A 279 -24.51 17.44 -16.16
CA ASN A 279 -24.88 17.96 -14.85
C ASN A 279 -23.70 17.87 -13.89
N PRO A 280 -23.14 19.01 -13.43
CA PRO A 280 -21.95 19.02 -12.56
C PRO A 280 -22.15 18.37 -11.18
N ASN A 281 -23.44 18.13 -10.80
CA ASN A 281 -23.79 17.45 -9.55
C ASN A 281 -23.91 15.92 -9.70
N MET A 282 -23.87 15.41 -10.92
CA MET A 282 -23.86 13.97 -11.17
C MET A 282 -22.43 13.42 -11.07
N ALA A 283 -22.31 12.29 -10.38
CA ALA A 283 -21.05 11.59 -10.24
C ALA A 283 -20.87 10.55 -11.36
N TYR A 284 -19.65 10.40 -11.84
CA TYR A 284 -19.21 9.28 -12.68
C TYR A 284 -18.26 8.37 -11.91
N ASN A 285 -17.93 7.22 -12.48
CA ASN A 285 -17.09 6.23 -11.83
C ASN A 285 -15.63 6.33 -12.33
N MET A 286 -14.71 6.72 -11.46
CA MET A 286 -13.29 6.84 -11.82
C MET A 286 -12.64 5.50 -12.23
N TYR A 287 -13.15 4.36 -11.78
CA TYR A 287 -12.67 3.05 -12.23
C TYR A 287 -12.86 2.84 -13.74
N GLU A 288 -13.89 3.40 -14.34
CA GLU A 288 -14.12 3.33 -15.79
C GLU A 288 -13.04 4.11 -16.55
N VAL A 289 -12.63 5.27 -16.02
CA VAL A 289 -11.51 6.03 -16.58
C VAL A 289 -10.20 5.27 -16.44
N ILE A 290 -9.90 4.76 -15.24
CA ILE A 290 -8.68 3.99 -14.99
C ILE A 290 -8.61 2.80 -15.93
N GLY A 291 -9.67 1.97 -16.00
CA GLY A 291 -9.73 0.80 -16.88
C GLY A 291 -9.56 1.13 -18.36
N ALA A 292 -10.08 2.28 -18.79
CA ALA A 292 -9.95 2.73 -20.18
C ALA A 292 -8.50 3.15 -20.55
N VAL A 293 -7.74 3.71 -19.62
CA VAL A 293 -6.42 4.28 -19.96
C VAL A 293 -5.24 3.34 -19.69
N VAL A 294 -5.35 2.39 -18.75
CA VAL A 294 -4.24 1.48 -18.39
C VAL A 294 -4.11 0.32 -19.38
N ASP A 295 -2.97 -0.36 -19.38
CA ASP A 295 -2.73 -1.54 -20.21
C ASP A 295 -3.74 -2.65 -19.89
N ASN A 296 -4.43 -3.15 -20.92
CA ASN A 296 -5.43 -4.24 -20.82
C ASN A 296 -6.55 -4.01 -19.79
N GLY A 297 -6.72 -2.79 -19.26
CA GLY A 297 -7.64 -2.49 -18.17
C GLY A 297 -7.21 -3.06 -16.81
N GLU A 298 -5.96 -3.52 -16.68
CA GLU A 298 -5.45 -4.16 -15.46
C GLU A 298 -5.05 -3.13 -14.40
N PHE A 299 -5.65 -3.24 -13.22
CA PHE A 299 -5.40 -2.36 -12.10
C PHE A 299 -5.35 -3.14 -10.78
N LEU A 300 -4.22 -3.09 -10.09
CA LEU A 300 -4.05 -3.67 -8.76
C LEU A 300 -4.30 -2.58 -7.69
N GLU A 301 -5.53 -2.50 -7.22
CA GLU A 301 -5.92 -1.50 -6.23
C GLU A 301 -5.40 -1.84 -4.83
N VAL A 302 -4.81 -0.84 -4.17
CA VAL A 302 -4.32 -0.92 -2.78
C VAL A 302 -5.35 -0.30 -1.84
N GLN A 303 -5.64 -0.94 -0.70
CA GLN A 303 -6.60 -0.46 0.31
C GLN A 303 -7.99 -0.13 -0.29
N ARG A 304 -8.52 -1.01 -1.12
CA ARG A 304 -9.78 -0.83 -1.86
C ARG A 304 -10.94 -0.42 -0.97
N ASP A 305 -11.07 -1.03 0.20
CA ASP A 305 -12.22 -0.84 1.10
C ASP A 305 -12.02 0.28 2.12
N PHE A 306 -10.83 0.91 2.16
CA PHE A 306 -10.50 2.02 3.05
C PHE A 306 -10.45 3.34 2.28
N ALA A 307 -11.05 4.40 2.84
CA ALA A 307 -11.05 5.75 2.25
C ALA A 307 -11.36 5.71 0.74
N GLN A 308 -12.53 5.19 0.38
CA GLN A 308 -12.93 4.92 -1.00
C GLN A 308 -13.12 6.18 -1.86
N ASN A 309 -13.13 7.38 -1.26
CA ASN A 309 -13.12 8.68 -1.93
C ASN A 309 -11.78 8.97 -2.65
N ILE A 310 -10.73 8.19 -2.37
CA ILE A 310 -9.48 8.17 -3.12
C ILE A 310 -9.09 6.75 -3.50
N ILE A 311 -8.68 6.57 -4.75
CA ILE A 311 -8.22 5.30 -5.33
C ILE A 311 -6.71 5.37 -5.46
N ILE A 312 -6.01 4.35 -4.97
CA ILE A 312 -4.58 4.17 -5.16
C ILE A 312 -4.30 2.73 -5.63
N GLY A 313 -3.29 2.55 -6.44
CA GLY A 313 -2.91 1.21 -6.89
C GLY A 313 -1.87 1.22 -7.99
N PHE A 314 -1.50 0.03 -8.43
CA PHE A 314 -0.52 -0.17 -9.50
C PHE A 314 -1.21 -0.52 -10.82
N ALA A 315 -0.70 0.05 -11.88
CA ALA A 315 -1.08 -0.25 -13.25
C ALA A 315 0.15 -0.25 -14.16
N ARG A 316 -0.08 -0.43 -15.46
CA ARG A 316 0.98 -0.29 -16.45
C ARG A 316 0.54 0.62 -17.60
N PHE A 317 1.50 1.35 -18.15
CA PHE A 317 1.38 2.07 -19.40
C PHE A 317 2.53 1.63 -20.32
N ASN A 318 2.18 1.02 -21.45
CA ASN A 318 3.14 0.42 -22.39
C ASN A 318 4.13 -0.52 -21.67
N GLY A 319 3.61 -1.38 -20.79
CA GLY A 319 4.39 -2.33 -20.00
C GLY A 319 5.17 -1.75 -18.81
N GLN A 320 5.21 -0.44 -18.64
CA GLN A 320 5.89 0.22 -17.52
C GLN A 320 4.98 0.31 -16.30
N SER A 321 5.43 -0.17 -15.15
CA SER A 321 4.71 -0.01 -13.89
C SER A 321 4.60 1.46 -13.47
N VAL A 322 3.42 1.85 -13.03
CA VAL A 322 3.12 3.18 -12.47
C VAL A 322 2.23 3.05 -11.24
N GLY A 323 2.31 4.03 -10.34
CA GLY A 323 1.34 4.26 -9.28
C GLY A 323 0.23 5.18 -9.76
N ILE A 324 -1.02 4.76 -9.60
CA ILE A 324 -2.22 5.59 -9.85
C ILE A 324 -2.69 6.20 -8.55
N VAL A 325 -2.99 7.50 -8.56
CA VAL A 325 -3.68 8.21 -7.47
C VAL A 325 -4.85 8.97 -8.08
N ALA A 326 -6.07 8.61 -7.73
CA ALA A 326 -7.26 9.18 -8.36
C ALA A 326 -8.37 9.50 -7.35
N ASN A 327 -9.11 10.59 -7.54
CA ASN A 327 -10.28 10.88 -6.75
C ASN A 327 -11.47 10.04 -7.27
N GLN A 328 -12.35 9.55 -6.35
CA GLN A 328 -13.56 8.83 -6.73
C GLN A 328 -14.80 9.70 -6.52
N PRO A 329 -15.35 10.33 -7.57
CA PRO A 329 -16.51 11.23 -7.45
C PRO A 329 -17.78 10.57 -6.90
N LYS A 330 -17.93 9.24 -7.05
CA LYS A 330 -19.05 8.48 -6.49
C LYS A 330 -19.04 8.40 -4.97
N VAL A 331 -17.90 8.67 -4.34
CA VAL A 331 -17.74 8.60 -2.88
C VAL A 331 -17.39 10.00 -2.36
N TYR A 332 -18.27 10.60 -1.61
CA TYR A 332 -18.12 11.98 -1.09
C TYR A 332 -17.65 13.01 -2.14
N ALA A 333 -18.14 12.88 -3.39
CA ALA A 333 -17.74 13.72 -4.52
C ALA A 333 -16.21 13.79 -4.78
N GLY A 334 -15.43 12.83 -4.29
CA GLY A 334 -13.96 12.81 -4.44
C GLY A 334 -13.22 13.79 -3.53
N VAL A 335 -13.85 14.35 -2.48
CA VAL A 335 -13.17 15.24 -1.53
C VAL A 335 -12.01 14.52 -0.82
N LEU A 336 -11.03 15.28 -0.36
CA LEU A 336 -9.97 14.79 0.52
C LEU A 336 -10.42 14.91 1.98
N ASP A 337 -10.32 13.81 2.73
CA ASP A 337 -10.48 13.77 4.17
C ASP A 337 -9.18 13.28 4.83
N VAL A 338 -9.18 13.13 6.15
CA VAL A 338 -8.05 12.62 6.92
C VAL A 338 -7.55 11.28 6.37
N ASN A 339 -8.46 10.35 6.12
CA ASN A 339 -8.09 8.99 5.71
C ASN A 339 -7.62 8.94 4.25
N ALA A 340 -8.26 9.68 3.35
CA ALA A 340 -7.83 9.79 1.96
C ALA A 340 -6.42 10.41 1.86
N SER A 341 -6.16 11.45 2.66
CA SER A 341 -4.85 12.10 2.71
C SER A 341 -3.75 11.15 3.21
N ARG A 342 -4.01 10.39 4.27
CA ARG A 342 -3.07 9.39 4.81
C ARG A 342 -2.80 8.26 3.81
N LYS A 343 -3.86 7.71 3.21
CA LYS A 343 -3.80 6.64 2.22
C LYS A 343 -2.95 7.04 1.02
N ALA A 344 -3.26 8.18 0.41
CA ALA A 344 -2.53 8.67 -0.76
C ALA A 344 -1.08 9.08 -0.44
N ALA A 345 -0.84 9.77 0.67
CA ALA A 345 0.50 10.21 1.04
C ALA A 345 1.48 9.04 1.21
N ARG A 346 1.08 7.97 1.92
CA ARG A 346 1.91 6.79 2.09
C ARG A 346 2.22 6.11 0.75
N PHE A 347 1.22 6.01 -0.13
CA PHE A 347 1.38 5.39 -1.44
C PHE A 347 2.33 6.19 -2.36
N VAL A 348 2.18 7.52 -2.40
CA VAL A 348 3.08 8.41 -3.16
C VAL A 348 4.53 8.27 -2.66
N ARG A 349 4.75 8.24 -1.35
CA ARG A 349 6.08 8.03 -0.77
C ARG A 349 6.67 6.66 -1.13
N PHE A 350 5.84 5.61 -1.12
CA PHE A 350 6.28 4.28 -1.56
C PHE A 350 6.71 4.31 -3.03
N CYS A 351 5.89 4.89 -3.91
CA CYS A 351 6.24 5.00 -5.33
C CYS A 351 7.56 5.75 -5.54
N ASP A 352 7.76 6.86 -4.82
CA ASP A 352 9.01 7.63 -4.91
C ASP A 352 10.22 6.84 -4.39
N ALA A 353 10.09 6.15 -3.26
CA ALA A 353 11.17 5.34 -2.70
C ALA A 353 11.64 4.22 -3.64
N PHE A 354 10.74 3.70 -4.48
CA PHE A 354 11.01 2.56 -5.36
C PHE A 354 10.97 2.90 -6.86
N ASN A 355 11.24 4.14 -7.24
CA ASN A 355 11.37 4.59 -8.64
C ASN A 355 10.14 4.29 -9.51
N ILE A 356 8.94 4.28 -8.93
CA ILE A 356 7.69 4.03 -9.64
C ILE A 356 7.06 5.38 -10.02
N PRO A 357 6.92 5.71 -11.32
CA PRO A 357 6.26 6.93 -11.76
C PRO A 357 4.83 7.04 -11.24
N ILE A 358 4.34 8.26 -11.05
CA ILE A 358 3.01 8.53 -10.51
C ILE A 358 2.15 9.17 -11.58
N VAL A 359 0.95 8.62 -11.77
CA VAL A 359 -0.11 9.20 -12.61
C VAL A 359 -1.29 9.58 -11.73
N SER A 360 -1.62 10.87 -11.69
CA SER A 360 -2.73 11.41 -10.92
C SER A 360 -3.92 11.73 -11.84
N LEU A 361 -5.11 11.20 -11.51
CA LEU A 361 -6.37 11.49 -12.20
C LEU A 361 -7.25 12.30 -11.24
N VAL A 362 -7.45 13.59 -11.55
CA VAL A 362 -7.98 14.55 -10.59
C VAL A 362 -9.41 14.96 -10.90
N ASP A 363 -10.28 14.76 -9.91
CA ASP A 363 -11.61 15.37 -9.81
C ASP A 363 -11.92 15.60 -8.32
N VAL A 364 -11.48 16.75 -7.78
CA VAL A 364 -11.49 17.05 -6.35
C VAL A 364 -12.09 18.43 -6.07
N PRO A 365 -13.25 18.51 -5.39
CA PRO A 365 -13.87 19.79 -5.07
C PRO A 365 -13.29 20.50 -3.84
N GLY A 366 -12.42 19.84 -3.07
CA GLY A 366 -11.83 20.41 -1.85
C GLY A 366 -11.46 19.37 -0.81
N PHE A 367 -11.07 19.87 0.37
CA PHE A 367 -11.02 19.07 1.59
C PHE A 367 -12.39 19.00 2.24
N LEU A 368 -12.71 17.87 2.89
CA LEU A 368 -13.98 17.71 3.60
C LEU A 368 -14.03 18.66 4.81
N PRO A 369 -15.01 19.57 4.86
CA PRO A 369 -15.15 20.49 5.98
C PRO A 369 -15.82 19.82 7.20
N GLY A 370 -15.70 20.43 8.36
CA GLY A 370 -16.44 20.08 9.55
C GLY A 370 -15.56 19.75 10.75
N THR A 371 -16.14 19.89 11.94
CA THR A 371 -15.44 19.70 13.22
C THR A 371 -14.82 18.32 13.38
N GLY A 372 -15.49 17.27 12.83
CA GLY A 372 -14.97 15.92 12.83
C GLY A 372 -13.65 15.77 12.05
N GLN A 373 -13.46 16.55 10.98
CA GLN A 373 -12.19 16.56 10.23
C GLN A 373 -11.14 17.44 10.92
N GLU A 374 -11.53 18.64 11.37
CA GLU A 374 -10.62 19.55 12.05
C GLU A 374 -10.05 18.95 13.35
N TYR A 375 -10.90 18.31 14.17
CA TYR A 375 -10.48 17.67 15.41
C TYR A 375 -9.64 16.42 15.19
N ASN A 376 -9.76 15.76 14.04
CA ASN A 376 -8.91 14.66 13.61
C ASN A 376 -7.72 15.13 12.76
N ALA A 377 -7.33 16.40 12.86
CA ALA A 377 -6.12 16.99 12.30
C ALA A 377 -6.05 16.90 10.75
N VAL A 378 -7.14 17.21 10.05
CA VAL A 378 -7.17 17.25 8.57
C VAL A 378 -6.07 18.14 7.99
N ILE A 379 -5.71 19.24 8.67
CA ILE A 379 -4.63 20.14 8.26
C ILE A 379 -3.28 19.38 8.22
N SER A 380 -2.95 18.67 9.29
CA SER A 380 -1.71 17.89 9.36
C SER A 380 -1.69 16.74 8.34
N HIS A 381 -2.80 16.00 8.20
CA HIS A 381 -2.90 14.90 7.26
C HIS A 381 -2.94 15.35 5.80
N GLY A 382 -3.58 16.49 5.50
CA GLY A 382 -3.50 17.13 4.19
C GLY A 382 -2.07 17.59 3.86
N ALA A 383 -1.35 18.12 4.87
CA ALA A 383 0.05 18.48 4.73
C ALA A 383 0.97 17.27 4.46
N LYS A 384 0.65 16.06 4.94
CA LYS A 384 1.38 14.83 4.57
C LYS A 384 1.30 14.56 3.07
N LEU A 385 0.12 14.69 2.49
CA LEU A 385 -0.07 14.46 1.05
C LEU A 385 0.68 15.52 0.22
N LEU A 386 0.59 16.79 0.64
CA LEU A 386 1.36 17.89 0.04
C LEU A 386 2.86 17.60 0.12
N TYR A 387 3.35 17.18 1.29
CA TYR A 387 4.75 16.83 1.50
C TYR A 387 5.19 15.68 0.59
N ALA A 388 4.39 14.62 0.51
CA ALA A 388 4.68 13.44 -0.31
C ALA A 388 4.86 13.82 -1.80
N TYR A 389 3.92 14.56 -2.39
CA TYR A 389 4.04 15.03 -3.77
C TYR A 389 5.18 16.03 -3.97
N GLY A 390 5.38 16.95 -3.04
CA GLY A 390 6.43 17.96 -3.09
C GLY A 390 7.84 17.37 -2.96
N GLU A 391 7.98 16.28 -2.19
CA GLU A 391 9.27 15.58 -2.02
C GLU A 391 9.56 14.55 -3.12
N ALA A 392 8.53 13.99 -3.75
CA ALA A 392 8.71 12.96 -4.76
C ALA A 392 9.52 13.43 -5.97
N THR A 393 10.56 12.64 -6.31
CA THR A 393 11.51 12.88 -7.40
C THR A 393 11.22 12.05 -8.64
N VAL A 394 10.38 11.02 -8.52
CA VAL A 394 9.96 10.19 -9.67
C VAL A 394 9.19 11.00 -10.72
N PRO A 395 9.13 10.51 -11.98
CA PRO A 395 8.25 11.09 -12.99
C PRO A 395 6.82 11.20 -12.52
N LYS A 396 6.21 12.38 -12.68
CA LYS A 396 4.83 12.67 -12.25
C LYS A 396 4.03 13.24 -13.41
N VAL A 397 2.88 12.63 -13.71
CA VAL A 397 1.92 13.09 -14.72
C VAL A 397 0.58 13.28 -14.05
N THR A 398 -0.04 14.44 -14.24
CA THR A 398 -1.39 14.72 -13.72
C THR A 398 -2.35 15.01 -14.87
N VAL A 399 -3.54 14.45 -14.81
CA VAL A 399 -4.66 14.78 -15.71
C VAL A 399 -5.83 15.26 -14.87
N THR A 400 -6.22 16.50 -15.04
CA THR A 400 -7.41 17.07 -14.40
C THR A 400 -8.62 16.83 -15.31
N LEU A 401 -9.57 16.02 -14.80
CA LEU A 401 -10.74 15.60 -15.58
C LEU A 401 -11.89 16.58 -15.45
N ARG A 402 -12.17 17.03 -14.21
CA ARG A 402 -13.27 17.94 -13.92
C ARG A 402 -12.86 18.91 -12.80
N LYS A 403 -13.38 18.78 -11.58
CA LYS A 403 -13.12 19.71 -10.48
C LYS A 403 -11.70 19.63 -9.96
N SER A 404 -11.09 20.78 -9.70
CA SER A 404 -9.78 20.89 -9.05
C SER A 404 -9.70 22.23 -8.32
N TYR A 405 -10.16 22.27 -7.06
CA TYR A 405 -10.38 23.52 -6.34
C TYR A 405 -9.46 23.70 -5.13
N GLY A 406 -9.00 24.94 -4.93
CA GLY A 406 -8.32 25.39 -3.72
C GLY A 406 -7.08 24.58 -3.35
N GLY A 407 -6.91 24.31 -2.06
CA GLY A 407 -5.78 23.56 -1.54
C GLY A 407 -5.69 22.13 -2.07
N SER A 408 -6.82 21.49 -2.37
CA SER A 408 -6.83 20.14 -2.92
C SER A 408 -6.30 20.07 -4.36
N HIS A 409 -6.47 21.13 -5.17
CA HIS A 409 -5.78 21.28 -6.47
C HIS A 409 -4.27 21.19 -6.28
N ILE A 410 -3.74 21.89 -5.27
CA ILE A 410 -2.30 21.93 -5.04
C ILE A 410 -1.78 20.53 -4.66
N VAL A 411 -2.41 19.86 -3.69
CA VAL A 411 -1.90 18.59 -3.13
C VAL A 411 -2.09 17.38 -4.04
N MET A 412 -2.95 17.46 -5.05
CA MET A 412 -3.19 16.34 -5.99
C MET A 412 -2.23 16.35 -7.19
N GLY A 413 -1.00 16.75 -7.00
CA GLY A 413 0.03 16.72 -8.05
C GLY A 413 -0.07 17.88 -9.03
N SER A 414 -0.16 19.10 -8.52
CA SER A 414 -0.16 20.31 -9.36
C SER A 414 1.23 20.64 -9.92
N LYS A 415 1.26 21.47 -10.96
CA LYS A 415 2.50 22.01 -11.54
C LYS A 415 3.32 22.75 -10.50
N GLN A 416 2.67 23.45 -9.58
CA GLN A 416 3.29 24.23 -8.51
C GLN A 416 4.04 23.32 -7.50
N LEU A 417 3.64 22.06 -7.35
CA LEU A 417 4.36 21.03 -6.57
C LEU A 417 5.30 20.17 -7.43
N LYS A 418 5.84 20.77 -8.50
CA LYS A 418 6.84 20.14 -9.37
C LYS A 418 6.35 18.85 -10.03
N THR A 419 5.07 18.75 -10.37
CA THR A 419 4.64 17.72 -11.31
C THR A 419 5.16 18.04 -12.70
N ASP A 420 5.73 17.05 -13.38
CA ASP A 420 6.49 17.28 -14.61
C ASP A 420 5.56 17.65 -15.77
N ILE A 421 4.47 16.90 -15.95
CA ILE A 421 3.49 17.13 -17.02
C ILE A 421 2.08 17.19 -16.42
N ASN A 422 1.36 18.27 -16.73
CA ASN A 422 -0.02 18.48 -16.30
C ASN A 422 -0.93 18.66 -17.53
N TYR A 423 -1.85 17.74 -17.71
CA TYR A 423 -2.92 17.84 -18.72
C TYR A 423 -4.26 18.17 -18.08
N ALA A 424 -5.15 18.72 -18.85
CA ALA A 424 -6.54 18.91 -18.47
C ALA A 424 -7.48 18.45 -19.58
N TRP A 425 -8.65 17.95 -19.23
CA TRP A 425 -9.74 17.78 -20.18
C TRP A 425 -10.47 19.12 -20.39
N PRO A 426 -11.22 19.30 -21.50
CA PRO A 426 -12.02 20.51 -21.71
C PRO A 426 -13.06 20.77 -20.61
N SER A 427 -13.52 19.72 -19.93
CA SER A 427 -14.42 19.74 -18.76
C SER A 427 -13.75 20.15 -17.45
N ALA A 428 -12.44 20.39 -17.43
CA ALA A 428 -11.72 20.71 -16.20
C ALA A 428 -12.08 22.11 -15.68
N GLU A 429 -12.30 22.19 -14.39
CA GLU A 429 -12.61 23.42 -13.65
C GLU A 429 -11.49 23.65 -12.61
N ILE A 430 -10.59 24.57 -12.90
CA ILE A 430 -9.42 24.83 -12.06
C ILE A 430 -9.53 26.23 -11.44
N ALA A 431 -9.85 26.31 -10.15
CA ALA A 431 -10.13 27.57 -9.47
C ALA A 431 -9.81 27.53 -7.97
N VAL A 432 -9.83 28.69 -7.33
CA VAL A 432 -9.68 28.79 -5.86
C VAL A 432 -10.84 28.10 -5.15
N MET A 433 -12.06 28.19 -5.68
CA MET A 433 -13.26 27.52 -5.19
C MET A 433 -14.32 27.46 -6.29
N GLY A 434 -15.35 26.65 -6.12
CA GLY A 434 -16.48 26.60 -7.04
C GLY A 434 -17.21 27.97 -7.12
N ALA A 435 -17.79 28.27 -8.29
CA ALA A 435 -18.36 29.59 -8.59
C ALA A 435 -19.42 30.07 -7.58
N GLY A 436 -20.31 29.17 -7.11
CA GLY A 436 -21.32 29.52 -6.11
C GLY A 436 -20.70 30.05 -4.81
N GLY A 437 -19.65 29.40 -4.32
CA GLY A 437 -18.92 29.85 -3.12
C GLY A 437 -18.20 31.18 -3.34
N ALA A 438 -17.52 31.32 -4.48
CA ALA A 438 -16.81 32.55 -4.84
C ALA A 438 -17.75 33.75 -4.94
N VAL A 439 -18.87 33.60 -5.65
CA VAL A 439 -19.87 34.65 -5.86
C VAL A 439 -20.59 35.02 -4.54
N ALA A 440 -20.88 34.02 -3.70
CA ALA A 440 -21.44 34.28 -2.37
C ALA A 440 -20.53 35.18 -1.52
N ILE A 441 -19.22 35.13 -1.71
CA ILE A 441 -18.26 36.02 -1.00
C ILE A 441 -18.11 37.36 -1.72
N LEU A 442 -17.85 37.34 -3.05
CA LEU A 442 -17.50 38.52 -3.82
C LEU A 442 -18.70 39.46 -4.05
N SER A 443 -19.89 38.90 -4.21
CA SER A 443 -21.09 39.65 -4.65
C SER A 443 -22.16 39.80 -3.56
N ALA A 444 -21.93 39.29 -2.34
CA ALA A 444 -22.91 39.31 -1.24
C ALA A 444 -23.45 40.71 -0.90
N LYS A 445 -22.60 41.75 -0.94
CA LYS A 445 -22.99 43.12 -0.63
C LYS A 445 -23.80 43.73 -1.80
N ALA A 446 -23.36 43.49 -3.03
CA ALA A 446 -24.04 43.97 -4.21
C ALA A 446 -25.43 43.36 -4.36
N ALA A 447 -25.56 42.04 -4.16
CA ALA A 447 -26.81 41.30 -4.23
C ALA A 447 -27.91 41.84 -3.30
N LYS A 448 -27.56 42.39 -2.14
CA LYS A 448 -28.53 42.95 -1.20
C LYS A 448 -29.25 44.20 -1.72
N ASN A 449 -28.68 44.88 -2.72
CA ASN A 449 -29.21 46.11 -3.29
C ASN A 449 -29.95 45.86 -4.61
N GLU A 450 -30.00 44.60 -5.08
CA GLU A 450 -30.67 44.24 -6.35
C GLU A 450 -32.15 43.91 -6.13
N ALA A 451 -32.95 44.18 -7.14
CA ALA A 451 -34.38 43.87 -7.11
C ALA A 451 -34.65 42.36 -7.05
N ASP A 452 -33.80 41.55 -7.73
CA ASP A 452 -33.79 40.10 -7.64
C ASP A 452 -32.37 39.59 -7.33
N PRO A 453 -32.04 39.42 -6.02
CA PRO A 453 -30.73 38.95 -5.58
C PRO A 453 -30.35 37.57 -6.13
N LYS A 454 -31.35 36.67 -6.36
CA LYS A 454 -31.09 35.31 -6.88
C LYS A 454 -30.66 35.35 -8.34
N ALA A 455 -31.39 36.08 -9.17
CA ALA A 455 -31.06 36.25 -10.59
C ALA A 455 -29.69 36.93 -10.76
N PHE A 456 -29.39 37.93 -9.94
CA PHE A 456 -28.09 38.62 -9.94
C PHE A 456 -26.94 37.65 -9.57
N LEU A 457 -27.09 36.86 -8.50
CA LEU A 457 -26.09 35.89 -8.11
C LEU A 457 -25.88 34.81 -9.18
N ALA A 458 -26.94 34.29 -9.77
CA ALA A 458 -26.87 33.31 -10.86
C ALA A 458 -26.13 33.85 -12.09
N GLN A 459 -26.35 35.12 -12.43
CA GLN A 459 -25.60 35.79 -13.50
C GLN A 459 -24.10 35.91 -13.14
N LYS A 460 -23.79 36.30 -11.91
CA LYS A 460 -22.40 36.41 -11.42
C LYS A 460 -21.69 35.04 -11.35
N GLU A 461 -22.39 33.98 -11.01
CA GLU A 461 -21.91 32.61 -11.12
C GLU A 461 -21.52 32.24 -12.54
N LYS A 462 -22.36 32.55 -13.50
CA LYS A 462 -22.05 32.32 -14.91
C LYS A 462 -20.81 33.11 -15.35
N GLU A 463 -20.75 34.41 -15.02
CA GLU A 463 -19.60 35.27 -15.34
C GLU A 463 -18.32 34.72 -14.70
N TYR A 464 -18.37 34.23 -13.46
CA TYR A 464 -17.22 33.63 -12.75
C TYR A 464 -16.80 32.31 -13.42
N ASN A 465 -17.75 31.46 -13.78
CA ASN A 465 -17.49 30.22 -14.48
C ASN A 465 -16.78 30.47 -15.83
N ASP A 466 -17.28 31.38 -16.61
CA ASP A 466 -16.72 31.73 -17.93
C ASP A 466 -15.29 32.27 -17.81
N LEU A 467 -14.97 32.98 -16.72
CA LEU A 467 -13.63 33.57 -16.51
C LEU A 467 -12.63 32.62 -15.86
N PHE A 468 -13.02 31.85 -14.84
CA PHE A 468 -12.08 31.19 -13.94
C PHE A 468 -12.22 29.67 -13.85
N THR A 469 -13.43 29.12 -14.03
CA THR A 469 -13.64 27.67 -13.87
C THR A 469 -13.55 26.92 -15.20
N ASN A 470 -12.43 27.12 -15.89
CA ASN A 470 -12.11 26.43 -17.14
C ASN A 470 -10.61 26.12 -17.21
N PRO A 471 -10.17 25.17 -18.05
CA PRO A 471 -8.75 24.80 -18.11
C PRO A 471 -7.90 25.84 -18.86
N TYR A 472 -8.50 26.66 -19.72
CA TYR A 472 -7.76 27.57 -20.61
C TYR A 472 -7.12 28.72 -19.86
N LYS A 473 -7.75 29.20 -18.78
CA LYS A 473 -7.15 30.22 -17.92
C LYS A 473 -5.89 29.70 -17.24
N ALA A 474 -5.93 28.48 -16.68
CA ALA A 474 -4.77 27.85 -16.07
C ALA A 474 -3.67 27.51 -17.10
N ALA A 475 -4.05 27.14 -18.33
CA ALA A 475 -3.12 26.90 -19.43
C ALA A 475 -2.45 28.19 -19.89
N ALA A 476 -3.16 29.30 -19.97
CA ALA A 476 -2.61 30.60 -20.33
C ALA A 476 -1.57 31.11 -19.32
N GLU A 477 -1.70 30.73 -18.04
CA GLU A 477 -0.72 31.04 -16.99
C GLU A 477 0.42 30.02 -16.91
N GLY A 478 0.43 28.96 -17.76
CA GLY A 478 1.47 27.94 -17.78
C GLY A 478 1.33 26.87 -16.70
N TYR A 479 0.18 26.74 -16.03
CA TYR A 479 -0.06 25.71 -15.01
C TYR A 479 -0.60 24.39 -15.59
N ILE A 480 -1.04 24.40 -16.85
CA ILE A 480 -1.44 23.24 -17.63
C ILE A 480 -0.62 23.24 -18.91
N ASP A 481 0.03 22.12 -19.20
CA ASP A 481 0.90 21.97 -20.38
C ASP A 481 0.09 21.79 -21.67
N ASP A 482 -1.08 21.14 -21.58
CA ASP A 482 -2.00 21.02 -22.72
C ASP A 482 -3.43 20.66 -22.25
N VAL A 483 -4.41 21.13 -23.01
CA VAL A 483 -5.81 20.70 -22.89
C VAL A 483 -6.05 19.62 -23.94
N ILE A 484 -6.33 18.39 -23.49
CA ILE A 484 -6.34 17.20 -24.34
C ILE A 484 -7.77 16.67 -24.55
N GLU A 485 -8.04 16.08 -25.74
CA GLU A 485 -9.26 15.29 -25.94
C GLU A 485 -9.25 14.09 -24.98
N PRO A 486 -10.36 13.85 -24.22
CA PRO A 486 -10.41 12.76 -23.23
C PRO A 486 -10.06 11.39 -23.82
N ARG A 487 -10.52 11.05 -25.02
CA ARG A 487 -10.21 9.77 -25.68
C ARG A 487 -8.72 9.52 -25.95
N ASN A 488 -7.90 10.58 -25.98
CA ASN A 488 -6.46 10.48 -26.20
C ASN A 488 -5.65 10.38 -24.90
N THR A 489 -6.29 10.29 -23.75
CA THR A 489 -5.64 10.33 -22.43
C THR A 489 -4.54 9.27 -22.28
N ARG A 490 -4.84 8.00 -22.67
CA ARG A 490 -3.83 6.93 -22.66
C ARG A 490 -2.58 7.31 -23.47
N PHE A 491 -2.75 7.70 -24.71
CA PHE A 491 -1.65 8.09 -25.59
C PHE A 491 -0.81 9.22 -24.98
N ARG A 492 -1.48 10.25 -24.44
CA ARG A 492 -0.81 11.41 -23.85
C ARG A 492 -0.02 11.03 -22.59
N ILE A 493 -0.55 10.16 -21.73
CA ILE A 493 0.17 9.65 -20.55
C ILE A 493 1.38 8.81 -20.97
N CYS A 494 1.24 7.89 -21.92
CA CYS A 494 2.36 7.09 -22.42
C CYS A 494 3.49 7.97 -22.95
N ARG A 495 3.16 8.97 -23.78
CA ARG A 495 4.15 9.91 -24.33
C ARG A 495 4.79 10.78 -23.26
N ALA A 496 4.03 11.25 -22.29
CA ALA A 496 4.56 12.02 -21.16
C ALA A 496 5.57 11.19 -20.35
N LEU A 497 5.22 9.96 -20.00
CA LEU A 497 6.09 9.04 -19.25
C LEU A 497 7.39 8.74 -20.01
N GLU A 498 7.32 8.59 -21.35
CA GLU A 498 8.52 8.42 -22.18
C GLU A 498 9.41 9.68 -22.18
N GLN A 499 8.82 10.86 -22.32
CA GLN A 499 9.55 12.14 -22.33
C GLN A 499 10.32 12.41 -21.05
N ILE A 500 9.77 12.00 -19.90
CA ILE A 500 10.34 12.24 -18.57
C ILE A 500 11.00 10.99 -17.97
N ALA A 501 11.18 9.92 -18.75
CA ALA A 501 11.68 8.63 -18.26
C ALA A 501 13.06 8.71 -17.59
N THR A 502 13.91 9.61 -18.05
CA THR A 502 15.28 9.81 -17.53
C THR A 502 15.39 10.94 -16.52
N LYS A 503 14.24 11.42 -15.99
CA LYS A 503 14.23 12.49 -14.98
C LYS A 503 15.24 12.20 -13.87
N SER A 504 16.03 13.22 -13.55
CA SER A 504 16.93 13.25 -12.40
C SER A 504 16.75 14.58 -11.69
N GLU A 505 16.32 14.54 -10.45
CA GLU A 505 16.07 15.72 -9.63
C GLU A 505 16.87 15.65 -8.33
N GLY A 506 17.80 16.59 -8.16
CA GLY A 506 18.55 16.73 -6.91
C GLY A 506 17.70 17.33 -5.80
N ARG A 507 17.92 16.88 -4.58
CA ARG A 507 17.31 17.41 -3.36
C ARG A 507 18.39 17.98 -2.44
N PRO A 508 18.08 18.99 -1.60
CA PRO A 508 18.98 19.41 -0.54
C PRO A 508 19.36 18.24 0.36
N ALA A 509 20.64 18.12 0.71
CA ALA A 509 21.11 17.08 1.62
C ALA A 509 20.49 17.28 3.01
N LYS A 510 19.95 16.21 3.58
CA LYS A 510 19.34 16.20 4.92
C LYS A 510 19.49 14.81 5.54
N LYS A 511 19.48 14.70 6.86
CA LYS A 511 19.48 13.39 7.55
C LYS A 511 18.22 12.59 7.22
N HIS A 512 17.07 13.24 7.29
CA HIS A 512 15.75 12.77 6.89
C HIS A 512 14.81 13.96 6.79
N GLY A 513 13.63 13.79 6.19
CA GLY A 513 12.57 14.79 6.25
C GLY A 513 11.93 14.84 7.64
N ASN A 514 11.42 16.01 8.03
CA ASN A 514 10.52 16.16 9.18
C ASN A 514 9.12 16.39 8.64
N GLU A 515 8.51 15.30 8.17
CA GLU A 515 7.14 15.33 7.68
C GLU A 515 6.14 15.42 8.83
N PRO A 516 4.95 15.99 8.62
CA PRO A 516 3.91 16.01 9.64
C PRO A 516 3.35 14.59 9.83
N LEU A 517 3.88 13.81 10.79
CA LEU A 517 3.55 12.41 11.07
C LEU A 517 2.15 12.25 11.69
#